data_789d454157b630746551e87513a10770
#
_entry.id   789d454157b630746551e87513a10770
#
_cell.length_a   1.000
_cell.length_b   1.000
_cell.length_c   1.000
_cell.angle_alpha   90.00
_cell.angle_beta   90.00
_cell.angle_gamma   90.00
#
_symmetry.space_group_name_H-M   'P 1'
#
loop_
_entity.id
_entity.type
_entity.pdbx_description
1 polymer ?
#
loop_
_entity_poly.entity_id
_entity_poly.type
_entity_poly.pdbx_seq_one_letter_code
_entity_poly.pdbx_strand_id
1 'polypeptide(L)'
;LGDRAPTSLLVTAHQPVESRRELHEVLLGTLPSNVDALEFDIVGLRDASGVIDLVVPIEIGTTTSEKLQMSATGIYPVSIALVVGAEVTDRIVTFVERLPEGSSEPETAAPLPTAIFGSIDGAVTLQPDGSTTVTNNDRSSLAVLVTVAEALPGFPLTVAVRPETVEGLSRSTGEDA
;
A
#
# COMPACT_ATOMS: atom_id res chain seq x y z
N LEU A 1 12.87 -19.87 20.65
CA LEU A 1 12.63 -19.86 19.20
C LEU A 1 13.91 -19.38 18.55
N GLY A 2 14.64 -20.29 17.86
CA GLY A 2 15.89 -19.95 17.20
C GLY A 2 15.62 -19.04 16.02
N ASP A 3 16.45 -18.01 15.94
CA ASP A 3 16.43 -16.98 14.90
C ASP A 3 16.92 -17.62 13.56
N ARG A 4 16.03 -18.39 12.91
CA ARG A 4 16.31 -18.92 11.58
C ARG A 4 16.03 -17.83 10.55
N ALA A 5 17.06 -17.46 9.83
CA ALA A 5 16.91 -16.53 8.72
C ALA A 5 15.95 -17.10 7.65
N PRO A 6 15.12 -16.28 7.00
CA PRO A 6 14.31 -16.72 5.88
C PRO A 6 15.18 -17.30 4.78
N THR A 7 14.73 -18.41 4.21
CA THR A 7 15.46 -19.16 3.19
C THR A 7 14.83 -19.04 1.81
N SER A 8 13.53 -18.78 1.74
CA SER A 8 12.85 -18.61 0.46
C SER A 8 11.82 -17.47 0.50
N LEU A 9 11.44 -17.05 -0.70
CA LEU A 9 10.42 -16.05 -0.98
C LEU A 9 9.36 -16.72 -1.85
N LEU A 10 8.14 -16.78 -1.31
CA LEU A 10 6.98 -17.33 -2.02
C LEU A 10 6.16 -16.19 -2.63
N VAL A 11 6.08 -16.17 -3.95
CA VAL A 11 5.24 -15.23 -4.71
C VAL A 11 4.00 -15.96 -5.19
N THR A 12 2.83 -15.53 -4.73
CA THR A 12 1.56 -16.19 -5.04
C THR A 12 0.61 -15.22 -5.73
N ALA A 13 0.12 -15.59 -6.92
CA ALA A 13 -0.99 -14.92 -7.57
C ALA A 13 -2.31 -15.49 -7.04
N HIS A 14 -3.24 -14.61 -6.67
CA HIS A 14 -4.58 -14.98 -6.26
C HIS A 14 -5.57 -14.71 -7.39
N GLN A 15 -6.80 -15.23 -7.29
CA GLN A 15 -7.84 -14.93 -8.26
C GLN A 15 -8.08 -13.43 -8.36
N PRO A 16 -8.35 -12.90 -9.57
CA PRO A 16 -8.61 -11.49 -9.75
C PRO A 16 -9.84 -11.05 -8.96
N VAL A 17 -9.76 -9.86 -8.40
CA VAL A 17 -10.88 -9.25 -7.68
C VAL A 17 -11.92 -8.73 -8.68
N GLU A 18 -13.18 -9.05 -8.46
CA GLU A 18 -14.30 -8.70 -9.34
C GLU A 18 -15.13 -7.53 -8.80
N SER A 19 -14.91 -7.15 -7.54
CA SER A 19 -15.69 -6.11 -6.88
C SER A 19 -14.89 -5.26 -5.91
N ARG A 20 -15.41 -4.05 -5.62
CA ARG A 20 -14.83 -3.18 -4.58
C ARG A 20 -14.86 -3.83 -3.19
N ARG A 21 -15.84 -4.68 -2.92
CA ARG A 21 -15.93 -5.40 -1.65
C ARG A 21 -14.78 -6.40 -1.52
N GLU A 22 -14.52 -7.18 -2.55
CA GLU A 22 -13.40 -8.14 -2.55
C GLU A 22 -12.05 -7.43 -2.44
N LEU A 23 -11.88 -6.30 -3.16
CA LEU A 23 -10.69 -5.48 -3.01
C LEU A 23 -10.50 -5.02 -1.55
N HIS A 24 -11.59 -4.60 -0.91
CA HIS A 24 -11.54 -4.19 0.50
C HIS A 24 -11.20 -5.36 1.43
N GLU A 25 -11.76 -6.54 1.20
CA GLU A 25 -11.46 -7.76 1.94
C GLU A 25 -9.97 -8.13 1.82
N VAL A 26 -9.38 -8.00 0.61
CA VAL A 26 -7.95 -8.20 0.38
C VAL A 26 -7.10 -7.20 1.17
N LEU A 27 -7.47 -5.93 1.16
CA LEU A 27 -6.78 -4.88 1.94
C LEU A 27 -6.86 -5.12 3.45
N LEU A 28 -7.90 -5.81 3.92
CA LEU A 28 -8.04 -6.26 5.31
C LEU A 28 -7.33 -7.60 5.60
N GLY A 29 -6.64 -8.18 4.61
CA GLY A 29 -5.83 -9.40 4.77
C GLY A 29 -6.54 -10.69 4.38
N THR A 30 -7.77 -10.64 3.86
CA THR A 30 -8.50 -11.82 3.35
C THR A 30 -8.18 -12.02 1.87
N LEU A 31 -7.29 -12.95 1.56
CA LEU A 31 -6.88 -13.23 0.18
C LEU A 31 -7.85 -14.21 -0.50
N PRO A 32 -8.16 -13.99 -1.80
CA PRO A 32 -8.86 -14.97 -2.63
C PRO A 32 -8.05 -16.26 -2.79
N SER A 33 -8.65 -17.28 -3.40
CA SER A 33 -7.94 -18.52 -3.71
C SER A 33 -6.71 -18.24 -4.57
N ASN A 34 -5.63 -19.00 -4.34
CA ASN A 34 -4.44 -18.92 -5.17
C ASN A 34 -4.70 -19.49 -6.57
N VAL A 35 -4.15 -18.85 -7.57
CA VAL A 35 -4.14 -19.31 -8.96
C VAL A 35 -2.84 -20.05 -9.25
N ASP A 36 -1.73 -19.47 -8.81
CA ASP A 36 -0.40 -20.01 -9.03
C ASP A 36 0.59 -19.46 -8.01
N ALA A 37 1.73 -20.13 -7.84
CA ALA A 37 2.78 -19.71 -6.92
C ALA A 37 4.17 -20.11 -7.41
N LEU A 38 5.14 -19.24 -7.20
CA LEU A 38 6.56 -19.47 -7.44
C LEU A 38 7.35 -19.28 -6.15
N GLU A 39 8.27 -20.18 -5.90
CA GLU A 39 9.19 -20.10 -4.76
C GLU A 39 10.62 -19.82 -5.26
N PHE A 40 11.28 -18.87 -4.63
CA PHE A 40 12.64 -18.44 -4.94
C PHE A 40 13.53 -18.63 -3.73
N ASP A 41 14.69 -19.28 -3.92
CA ASP A 41 15.73 -19.31 -2.89
C ASP A 41 16.40 -17.93 -2.82
N ILE A 42 16.25 -17.27 -1.66
CA ILE A 42 16.77 -15.90 -1.46
C ILE A 42 18.20 -15.86 -0.91
N VAL A 43 18.75 -16.98 -0.52
CA VAL A 43 20.11 -17.05 0.06
C VAL A 43 21.15 -16.57 -0.96
N GLY A 44 20.94 -16.91 -2.25
CA GLY A 44 21.82 -16.50 -3.34
C GLY A 44 21.45 -15.17 -4.01
N LEU A 45 20.28 -14.58 -3.71
CA LEU A 45 19.76 -13.37 -4.36
C LEU A 45 20.05 -12.09 -3.57
N ARG A 46 20.47 -12.22 -2.33
CA ARG A 46 20.73 -11.07 -1.46
C ARG A 46 22.06 -10.43 -1.81
N ASP A 47 22.07 -9.14 -2.11
CA ASP A 47 23.29 -8.38 -2.32
C ASP A 47 24.04 -8.06 -1.00
N ALA A 48 25.20 -7.40 -1.09
CA ALA A 48 26.02 -7.02 0.07
C ALA A 48 25.31 -6.02 1.02
N SER A 49 24.29 -5.29 0.56
CA SER A 49 23.49 -4.37 1.36
C SER A 49 22.27 -5.06 1.99
N GLY A 50 22.02 -6.33 1.67
CA GLY A 50 20.87 -7.10 2.13
C GLY A 50 19.60 -6.92 1.28
N VAL A 51 19.69 -6.20 0.16
CA VAL A 51 18.59 -5.99 -0.78
C VAL A 51 18.46 -7.21 -1.70
N ILE A 52 17.22 -7.57 -2.00
CA ILE A 52 16.88 -8.62 -2.97
C ILE A 52 16.18 -7.93 -4.15
N ASP A 53 16.80 -8.01 -5.32
CA ASP A 53 16.17 -7.59 -6.59
C ASP A 53 15.68 -8.85 -7.31
N LEU A 54 14.36 -8.97 -7.45
CA LEU A 54 13.71 -10.14 -8.01
C LEU A 54 12.78 -9.76 -9.14
N VAL A 55 13.04 -10.31 -10.33
CA VAL A 55 12.14 -10.21 -11.48
C VAL A 55 11.30 -11.48 -11.55
N VAL A 56 10.00 -11.35 -11.36
CA VAL A 56 9.04 -12.45 -11.47
C VAL A 56 8.42 -12.43 -12.87
N PRO A 57 8.74 -13.40 -13.73
CA PRO A 57 8.13 -13.46 -15.05
C PRO A 57 6.65 -13.88 -14.94
N ILE A 58 5.80 -13.21 -15.71
CA ILE A 58 4.35 -13.50 -15.79
C ILE A 58 4.05 -14.08 -17.16
N GLU A 59 3.24 -15.14 -17.22
CA GLU A 59 2.82 -15.77 -18.47
C GLU A 59 1.30 -15.86 -18.63
N ILE A 60 0.88 -15.82 -19.88
CA ILE A 60 -0.49 -15.91 -20.31
C ILE A 60 -0.65 -17.23 -21.07
N GLY A 61 -1.32 -18.22 -20.49
CA GLY A 61 -1.77 -19.40 -21.23
C GLY A 61 -1.24 -20.75 -20.78
N THR A 62 -0.04 -21.16 -21.10
CA THR A 62 0.46 -22.52 -20.79
C THR A 62 1.35 -22.55 -19.59
N THR A 63 1.06 -23.49 -18.68
CA THR A 63 1.81 -23.67 -17.43
C THR A 63 3.26 -24.05 -17.68
N THR A 64 4.17 -23.11 -17.45
CA THR A 64 5.58 -23.43 -17.27
C THR A 64 5.94 -23.18 -15.80
N SER A 65 6.71 -24.07 -15.19
CA SER A 65 7.06 -24.00 -13.75
C SER A 65 7.92 -22.78 -13.35
N GLU A 66 8.28 -21.94 -14.31
CA GLU A 66 9.19 -20.82 -14.10
C GLU A 66 8.50 -19.43 -14.19
N LYS A 67 7.21 -19.41 -14.47
CA LYS A 67 6.45 -18.16 -14.69
C LYS A 67 5.14 -18.17 -13.94
N LEU A 68 4.82 -17.03 -13.34
CA LEU A 68 3.55 -16.87 -12.61
C LEU A 68 2.37 -16.76 -13.57
N GLN A 69 1.40 -17.66 -13.45
CA GLN A 69 0.24 -17.72 -14.32
C GLN A 69 -0.85 -16.72 -13.94
N MET A 70 -1.27 -15.91 -14.91
CA MET A 70 -2.40 -14.99 -14.77
C MET A 70 -3.25 -15.04 -16.04
N SER A 71 -4.17 -16.01 -16.16
CA SER A 71 -4.87 -16.32 -17.41
C SER A 71 -6.05 -15.41 -17.73
N ALA A 72 -6.74 -14.86 -16.73
CA ALA A 72 -7.88 -13.96 -16.93
C ALA A 72 -7.46 -12.48 -16.94
N THR A 73 -8.25 -11.63 -17.56
CA THR A 73 -8.14 -10.17 -17.42
C THR A 73 -8.64 -9.76 -16.04
N GLY A 74 -7.99 -8.76 -15.41
CA GLY A 74 -8.44 -8.24 -14.12
C GLY A 74 -7.31 -7.80 -13.21
N ILE A 75 -7.66 -7.44 -11.98
CA ILE A 75 -6.73 -7.00 -10.94
C ILE A 75 -6.44 -8.19 -10.02
N TYR A 76 -5.22 -8.68 -10.07
CA TYR A 76 -4.74 -9.81 -9.28
C TYR A 76 -4.08 -9.33 -8.00
N PRO A 77 -4.57 -9.73 -6.80
CA PRO A 77 -3.76 -9.66 -5.61
C PRO A 77 -2.55 -10.60 -5.75
N VAL A 78 -1.37 -10.09 -5.48
CA VAL A 78 -0.13 -10.86 -5.45
C VAL A 78 0.46 -10.78 -4.06
N SER A 79 0.55 -11.89 -3.37
CA SER A 79 1.20 -11.95 -2.07
C SER A 79 2.66 -12.39 -2.22
N ILE A 80 3.52 -11.71 -1.49
CA ILE A 80 4.95 -12.01 -1.42
C ILE A 80 5.24 -12.32 0.04
N ALA A 81 5.63 -13.56 0.31
CA ALA A 81 5.81 -14.07 1.66
C ALA A 81 7.26 -14.55 1.89
N LEU A 82 7.82 -14.19 3.05
CA LEU A 82 9.07 -14.76 3.52
C LEU A 82 8.79 -16.09 4.22
N VAL A 83 9.56 -17.12 3.84
CA VAL A 83 9.37 -18.47 4.33
C VAL A 83 10.63 -18.97 5.04
N VAL A 84 10.46 -19.59 6.20
CA VAL A 84 11.48 -20.27 6.99
C VAL A 84 11.09 -21.73 7.12
N GLY A 85 11.71 -22.60 6.35
CA GLY A 85 11.30 -24.01 6.28
C GLY A 85 9.91 -24.16 5.64
N ALA A 86 8.88 -24.44 6.43
CA ALA A 86 7.49 -24.54 5.98
C ALA A 86 6.58 -23.43 6.56
N GLU A 87 7.15 -22.48 7.27
CA GLU A 87 6.40 -21.44 7.99
C GLU A 87 6.54 -20.06 7.30
N VAL A 88 5.42 -19.39 7.06
CA VAL A 88 5.41 -18.00 6.58
C VAL A 88 5.65 -17.09 7.78
N THR A 89 6.73 -16.31 7.73
CA THR A 89 7.13 -15.41 8.82
C THR A 89 6.69 -13.97 8.60
N ASP A 90 6.58 -13.56 7.33
CA ASP A 90 6.12 -12.22 6.97
C ASP A 90 5.45 -12.25 5.59
N ARG A 91 4.54 -11.30 5.32
CA ARG A 91 3.83 -11.22 4.05
C ARG A 91 3.46 -9.79 3.71
N ILE A 92 3.68 -9.43 2.46
CA ILE A 92 3.12 -8.22 1.85
C ILE A 92 2.17 -8.59 0.72
N VAL A 93 1.22 -7.72 0.40
CA VAL A 93 0.30 -7.88 -0.73
C VAL A 93 0.42 -6.66 -1.64
N THR A 94 0.54 -6.91 -2.93
CA THR A 94 0.49 -5.91 -3.99
C THR A 94 -0.56 -6.31 -5.02
N PHE A 95 -0.77 -5.49 -6.04
CA PHE A 95 -1.73 -5.75 -7.09
C PHE A 95 -1.08 -5.65 -8.47
N VAL A 96 -1.42 -6.57 -9.34
CA VAL A 96 -1.02 -6.57 -10.75
C VAL A 96 -2.28 -6.53 -11.60
N GLU A 97 -2.38 -5.51 -12.46
CA GLU A 97 -3.45 -5.43 -13.43
C GLU A 97 -3.04 -6.13 -14.71
N ARG A 98 -3.87 -7.07 -15.15
CA ARG A 98 -3.75 -7.68 -16.46
C ARG A 98 -4.82 -7.13 -17.39
N LEU A 99 -4.38 -6.44 -18.42
CA LEU A 99 -5.23 -5.89 -19.46
C LEU A 99 -5.62 -6.95 -20.50
N PRO A 100 -6.74 -6.77 -21.24
CA PRO A 100 -7.10 -7.62 -22.38
C PRO A 100 -6.00 -7.63 -23.43
N GLU A 101 -5.87 -8.75 -24.13
CA GLU A 101 -4.94 -8.89 -25.25
C GLU A 101 -5.28 -7.89 -26.36
N GLY A 102 -4.28 -7.13 -26.83
CA GLY A 102 -4.49 -6.08 -27.84
C GLY A 102 -4.92 -4.71 -27.28
N SER A 103 -5.17 -4.59 -25.97
CA SER A 103 -5.14 -3.28 -25.33
C SER A 103 -3.69 -2.82 -25.27
N SER A 104 -3.24 -2.13 -26.31
CA SER A 104 -2.08 -1.24 -26.19
C SER A 104 -2.31 -0.36 -24.96
N GLU A 105 -1.25 -0.08 -24.21
CA GLU A 105 -1.33 0.90 -23.10
C GLU A 105 -2.27 2.04 -23.50
N PRO A 106 -3.17 2.44 -22.60
CA PRO A 106 -4.15 3.44 -22.94
C PRO A 106 -3.46 4.80 -23.13
N GLU A 107 -2.86 4.99 -24.29
CA GLU A 107 -2.41 6.30 -24.74
C GLU A 107 -3.59 7.30 -24.79
N THR A 108 -4.80 6.79 -24.57
CA THR A 108 -6.05 7.56 -24.61
C THR A 108 -7.09 7.19 -23.55
N ALA A 109 -6.77 6.36 -22.57
CA ALA A 109 -7.68 6.23 -21.43
C ALA A 109 -7.72 7.58 -20.70
N ALA A 110 -8.86 8.22 -20.72
CA ALA A 110 -9.06 9.43 -19.91
C ALA A 110 -8.62 9.11 -18.48
N PRO A 111 -7.74 9.91 -17.89
CA PRO A 111 -7.27 9.64 -16.53
C PRO A 111 -8.49 9.50 -15.63
N LEU A 112 -8.55 8.42 -14.85
CA LEU A 112 -9.62 8.22 -13.89
C LEU A 112 -9.61 9.40 -12.92
N PRO A 113 -10.66 10.22 -12.86
CA PRO A 113 -10.71 11.32 -11.92
C PRO A 113 -10.72 10.74 -10.51
N THR A 114 -9.60 10.84 -9.82
CA THR A 114 -9.44 10.36 -8.45
C THR A 114 -9.50 11.55 -7.52
N ALA A 115 -10.40 11.52 -6.53
CA ALA A 115 -10.43 12.47 -5.44
C ALA A 115 -10.12 11.73 -4.14
N ILE A 116 -9.14 12.21 -3.39
CA ILE A 116 -8.82 11.67 -2.08
C ILE A 116 -9.36 12.62 -1.03
N PHE A 117 -10.22 12.07 -0.16
CA PHE A 117 -10.75 12.78 0.99
C PHE A 117 -10.04 12.28 2.25
N GLY A 118 -9.37 13.20 2.95
CA GLY A 118 -8.81 12.94 4.28
C GLY A 118 -9.57 13.73 5.33
N SER A 119 -9.91 13.12 6.46
CA SER A 119 -10.35 13.84 7.65
C SER A 119 -9.16 14.01 8.61
N ILE A 120 -9.01 15.23 9.15
CA ILE A 120 -8.04 15.49 10.21
C ILE A 120 -8.83 15.72 11.48
N ASP A 121 -8.85 14.69 12.31
CA ASP A 121 -9.50 14.69 13.62
C ASP A 121 -8.42 14.89 14.71
N GLY A 122 -7.71 16.01 14.66
CA GLY A 122 -6.77 16.39 15.73
C GLY A 122 -7.55 16.52 17.04
N ALA A 123 -7.10 15.78 18.06
CA ALA A 123 -7.68 15.91 19.39
C ALA A 123 -7.32 17.30 19.96
N VAL A 124 -8.27 18.19 19.96
CA VAL A 124 -8.15 19.49 20.60
C VAL A 124 -8.58 19.35 22.05
N THR A 125 -7.67 19.65 22.96
CA THR A 125 -7.98 19.66 24.39
C THR A 125 -8.26 21.10 24.83
N LEU A 126 -9.48 21.33 25.30
CA LEU A 126 -9.85 22.60 25.91
C LEU A 126 -9.26 22.68 27.33
N GLN A 127 -8.47 23.71 27.58
CA GLN A 127 -7.87 23.98 28.88
C GLN A 127 -8.84 24.75 29.78
N PRO A 128 -8.67 24.71 31.11
CA PRO A 128 -9.52 25.42 32.05
C PRO A 128 -9.55 26.94 31.86
N ASP A 129 -8.53 27.51 31.24
CA ASP A 129 -8.41 28.96 30.90
C ASP A 129 -9.11 29.32 29.59
N GLY A 130 -9.77 28.36 28.94
CA GLY A 130 -10.43 28.52 27.65
C GLY A 130 -9.50 28.45 26.44
N SER A 131 -8.19 28.19 26.64
CA SER A 131 -7.27 27.94 25.54
C SER A 131 -7.46 26.53 24.99
N THR A 132 -7.02 26.32 23.75
CA THR A 132 -7.05 25.02 23.09
C THR A 132 -5.64 24.58 22.74
N THR A 133 -5.31 23.32 23.03
CA THR A 133 -4.01 22.73 22.67
C THR A 133 -4.21 21.60 21.67
N VAL A 134 -3.33 21.54 20.66
CA VAL A 134 -3.21 20.42 19.72
C VAL A 134 -2.01 19.60 20.15
N THR A 135 -2.14 18.27 20.15
CA THR A 135 -1.04 17.40 20.59
C THR A 135 0.14 17.48 19.61
N ASN A 136 1.34 17.24 20.11
CA ASN A 136 2.53 17.21 19.25
C ASN A 136 2.46 16.12 18.17
N ASN A 137 1.79 15.01 18.46
CA ASN A 137 1.58 13.95 17.49
C ASN A 137 0.69 14.41 16.34
N ASP A 138 -0.40 15.13 16.63
CA ASP A 138 -1.30 15.66 15.61
C ASP A 138 -0.62 16.74 14.78
N ARG A 139 0.19 17.61 15.40
CA ARG A 139 1.04 18.58 14.68
C ARG A 139 2.01 17.91 13.71
N SER A 140 2.67 16.85 14.14
CA SER A 140 3.59 16.09 13.29
C SER A 140 2.87 15.44 12.12
N SER A 141 1.68 14.87 12.34
CA SER A 141 0.87 14.27 11.28
C SER A 141 0.41 15.31 10.26
N LEU A 142 0.03 16.50 10.72
CA LEU A 142 -0.32 17.64 9.85
C LEU A 142 0.87 18.13 9.03
N ALA A 143 2.06 18.21 9.64
CA ALA A 143 3.28 18.61 8.94
C ALA A 143 3.66 17.62 7.83
N VAL A 144 3.49 16.32 8.06
CA VAL A 144 3.69 15.29 7.03
C VAL A 144 2.69 15.47 5.89
N LEU A 145 1.41 15.72 6.19
CA LEU A 145 0.39 15.94 5.17
C LEU A 145 0.71 17.17 4.30
N VAL A 146 1.14 18.28 4.91
CA VAL A 146 1.56 19.49 4.20
C VAL A 146 2.75 19.17 3.29
N THR A 147 3.76 18.47 3.80
CA THR A 147 4.94 18.07 3.01
C THR A 147 4.54 17.23 1.79
N VAL A 148 3.61 16.28 1.96
CA VAL A 148 3.10 15.48 0.84
C VAL A 148 2.34 16.32 -0.17
N ALA A 149 1.49 17.23 0.28
CA ALA A 149 0.73 18.13 -0.59
C ALA A 149 1.65 19.07 -1.38
N GLU A 150 2.72 19.59 -0.77
CA GLU A 150 3.72 20.43 -1.44
C GLU A 150 4.56 19.64 -2.44
N ALA A 151 4.91 18.37 -2.14
CA ALA A 151 5.65 17.51 -3.04
C ALA A 151 4.83 17.06 -4.27
N LEU A 152 3.50 17.08 -4.17
CA LEU A 152 2.59 16.60 -5.21
C LEU A 152 1.54 17.67 -5.57
N PRO A 153 1.92 18.82 -6.14
CA PRO A 153 1.03 19.97 -6.35
C PRO A 153 -0.15 19.72 -7.32
N GLY A 154 -0.08 18.64 -8.10
CA GLY A 154 -1.18 18.22 -9.00
C GLY A 154 -2.11 17.15 -8.41
N PHE A 155 -1.89 16.75 -7.16
CA PHE A 155 -2.63 15.67 -6.55
C PHE A 155 -3.99 16.17 -6.00
N PRO A 156 -5.12 15.59 -6.41
CA PRO A 156 -6.45 16.05 -6.01
C PRO A 156 -6.78 15.64 -4.56
N LEU A 157 -6.20 16.35 -3.59
CA LEU A 157 -6.42 16.10 -2.17
C LEU A 157 -7.45 17.10 -1.63
N THR A 158 -8.53 16.61 -1.04
CA THR A 158 -9.48 17.38 -0.26
C THR A 158 -9.36 16.98 1.21
N VAL A 159 -9.10 17.94 2.07
CA VAL A 159 -8.94 17.70 3.50
C VAL A 159 -10.11 18.36 4.24
N ALA A 160 -10.85 17.56 5.00
CA ALA A 160 -11.85 18.04 5.94
C ALA A 160 -11.18 18.21 7.32
N VAL A 161 -11.13 19.43 7.81
CA VAL A 161 -10.57 19.76 9.13
C VAL A 161 -11.68 20.20 10.05
N ARG A 162 -11.71 19.72 11.28
CA ARG A 162 -12.68 20.21 12.27
C ARG A 162 -12.41 21.69 12.62
N PRO A 163 -13.43 22.51 12.78
CA PRO A 163 -13.27 23.92 13.15
C PRO A 163 -12.41 24.11 14.40
N GLU A 164 -12.58 23.25 15.39
CA GLU A 164 -11.85 23.28 16.66
C GLU A 164 -10.34 23.04 16.44
N THR A 165 -9.99 22.16 15.50
CA THR A 165 -8.59 21.89 15.13
C THR A 165 -7.96 23.12 14.48
N VAL A 166 -8.68 23.80 13.58
CA VAL A 166 -8.22 25.04 12.94
C VAL A 166 -8.00 26.14 13.98
N GLU A 167 -8.94 26.30 14.91
CA GLU A 167 -8.84 27.27 15.98
C GLU A 167 -7.65 26.97 16.92
N GLY A 168 -7.47 25.71 17.31
CA GLY A 168 -6.35 25.26 18.14
C GLY A 168 -4.99 25.50 17.49
N LEU A 169 -4.87 25.28 16.18
CA LEU A 169 -3.65 25.54 15.42
C LEU A 169 -3.36 27.04 15.30
N SER A 170 -4.38 27.86 15.02
CA SER A 170 -4.22 29.30 14.85
C SER A 170 -3.75 30.00 16.14
N ARG A 171 -4.19 29.53 17.29
CA ARG A 171 -3.78 30.05 18.60
C ARG A 171 -2.38 29.62 18.99
N SER A 172 -1.96 28.40 18.59
CA SER A 172 -0.65 27.87 18.94
C SER A 172 0.52 28.50 18.17
N THR A 173 0.26 29.11 17.01
CA THR A 173 1.28 29.82 16.21
C THR A 173 1.61 31.23 16.76
N GLY A 174 0.86 31.72 17.74
CA GLY A 174 1.06 33.04 18.34
C GLY A 174 1.98 33.05 19.58
N GLU A 175 2.32 31.89 20.14
CA GLU A 175 3.13 31.83 21.38
C GLU A 175 4.65 31.60 21.14
N ASP A 176 5.06 31.26 19.91
CA ASP A 176 6.46 31.02 19.55
C ASP A 176 7.09 32.16 18.69
N ALA A 177 6.54 33.35 18.72
CA ALA A 177 7.05 34.53 18.00
C ALA A 177 7.73 35.54 18.92
#